data_988db6725f8f09b80b34422ad5edf5c8
#
_entry.id   988db6725f8f09b80b34422ad5edf5c8
#
_cell.length_a   1.000
_cell.length_b   1.000
_cell.length_c   1.000
_cell.angle_alpha   90.00
_cell.angle_beta   90.00
_cell.angle_gamma   90.00
#
_symmetry.space_group_name_H-M   'P 1'
#
loop_
_entity.id
_entity.type
_entity.pdbx_description
1 polymer ?
#
loop_
_entity_poly.entity_id
_entity_poly.type
_entity_poly.pdbx_seq_one_letter_code
_entity_poly.pdbx_strand_id
1 'polypeptide(L)'
;MIVKQGRQEILSYLEDASNFRESEAERLYIPEDETEIIQVVKECVREKTPLTVSGGGTGTVGGRVAKDGAIISLERLNRIITIDPEGKRADLQAGVVISDFLKVLEKQGLFYPPFPTERSAFIGGNVSTNASGEYSFRFGSTRKYVQRLRMVLTGGEVIELRRGDGFERDGLIPLGRLQVPLPSYRTPQIKCTAGYYAWPGMDAIDLIIGSEGTLSIITEVSVSLIEQLPERFIMVIFLPDDT
;
A
#
# COMPACT_ATOMS: atom_id res chain seq x y z
N MET A 1 -7.94 -10.26 -17.69
CA MET A 1 -8.77 -9.83 -16.53
C MET A 1 -9.80 -10.90 -16.16
N ILE A 2 -9.95 -11.23 -14.88
CA ILE A 2 -11.05 -12.06 -14.36
C ILE A 2 -12.12 -11.11 -13.78
N VAL A 3 -13.39 -11.40 -14.09
CA VAL A 3 -14.53 -10.67 -13.52
C VAL A 3 -15.46 -11.68 -12.85
N LYS A 4 -15.79 -11.46 -11.58
CA LYS A 4 -16.74 -12.27 -10.84
C LYS A 4 -17.95 -11.42 -10.43
N GLN A 5 -19.13 -12.01 -10.43
CA GLN A 5 -20.38 -11.34 -10.08
C GLN A 5 -21.20 -12.20 -9.12
N GLY A 6 -21.89 -11.53 -8.22
CA GLY A 6 -22.70 -12.16 -7.21
C GLY A 6 -21.94 -12.47 -5.92
N ARG A 7 -22.63 -12.27 -4.80
CA ARG A 7 -22.06 -12.31 -3.45
C ARG A 7 -21.32 -13.61 -3.13
N GLN A 8 -21.81 -14.75 -3.61
CA GLN A 8 -21.18 -16.05 -3.30
C GLN A 8 -19.81 -16.23 -3.94
N GLU A 9 -19.60 -15.71 -5.17
CA GLU A 9 -18.35 -15.83 -5.89
C GLU A 9 -17.24 -14.89 -5.36
N ILE A 10 -17.64 -13.82 -4.65
CA ILE A 10 -16.73 -12.80 -4.15
C ILE A 10 -16.60 -12.77 -2.61
N LEU A 11 -17.18 -13.76 -1.93
CA LEU A 11 -17.35 -13.78 -0.47
C LEU A 11 -16.03 -13.50 0.29
N SER A 12 -14.92 -14.08 -0.15
CA SER A 12 -13.59 -13.90 0.47
C SER A 12 -13.00 -12.49 0.30
N TYR A 13 -13.61 -11.66 -0.53
CA TYR A 13 -13.20 -10.27 -0.76
C TYR A 13 -14.09 -9.25 -0.04
N LEU A 14 -15.18 -9.71 0.59
CA LEU A 14 -16.16 -8.85 1.27
C LEU A 14 -15.77 -8.52 2.72
N GLU A 15 -14.71 -9.13 3.24
CA GLU A 15 -14.25 -8.96 4.61
C GLU A 15 -12.72 -8.83 4.68
N ASP A 16 -12.21 -8.30 5.77
CA ASP A 16 -10.81 -8.25 6.13
C ASP A 16 -10.61 -8.60 7.61
N ALA A 17 -9.40 -8.41 8.14
CA ALA A 17 -9.10 -8.71 9.53
C ALA A 17 -9.73 -7.74 10.56
N SER A 18 -10.48 -6.71 10.10
CA SER A 18 -11.23 -5.80 10.99
C SER A 18 -12.47 -6.44 11.61
N ASN A 19 -12.95 -7.56 11.05
CA ASN A 19 -14.25 -8.17 11.34
C ASN A 19 -15.47 -7.34 10.95
N PHE A 20 -15.31 -6.28 10.15
CA PHE A 20 -16.45 -5.61 9.51
C PHE A 20 -17.06 -6.54 8.45
N ARG A 21 -18.39 -6.76 8.51
CA ARG A 21 -19.13 -7.70 7.65
C ARG A 21 -20.23 -7.05 6.80
N GLU A 22 -20.25 -5.74 6.73
CA GLU A 22 -21.30 -4.97 6.08
C GLU A 22 -20.99 -4.63 4.61
N SER A 23 -20.23 -5.49 3.93
CA SER A 23 -19.94 -5.31 2.51
C SER A 23 -21.12 -5.72 1.64
N GLU A 24 -21.51 -4.87 0.68
CA GLU A 24 -22.57 -5.07 -0.28
C GLU A 24 -22.09 -5.00 -1.74
N ALA A 25 -20.77 -5.11 -1.97
CA ALA A 25 -20.26 -5.16 -3.33
C ALA A 25 -20.79 -6.38 -4.09
N GLU A 26 -21.09 -6.18 -5.37
CA GLU A 26 -21.66 -7.22 -6.24
C GLU A 26 -20.72 -7.67 -7.35
N ARG A 27 -19.61 -6.95 -7.55
CA ARG A 27 -18.68 -7.18 -8.66
C ARG A 27 -17.24 -7.14 -8.16
N LEU A 28 -16.43 -8.08 -8.65
CA LEU A 28 -15.00 -8.15 -8.41
C LEU A 28 -14.25 -8.19 -9.73
N TYR A 29 -13.28 -7.31 -9.86
CA TYR A 29 -12.30 -7.30 -10.94
C TYR A 29 -10.94 -7.77 -10.43
N ILE A 30 -10.30 -8.67 -11.18
CA ILE A 30 -8.93 -9.16 -10.90
C ILE A 30 -8.10 -8.92 -12.17
N PRO A 31 -7.52 -7.73 -12.34
CA PRO A 31 -6.70 -7.38 -13.49
C PRO A 31 -5.35 -8.09 -13.45
N GLU A 32 -4.78 -8.33 -14.63
CA GLU A 32 -3.45 -8.91 -14.83
C GLU A 32 -2.37 -7.86 -15.11
N ASP A 33 -2.78 -6.67 -15.54
CA ASP A 33 -1.89 -5.57 -15.88
C ASP A 33 -2.54 -4.19 -15.63
N GLU A 34 -1.73 -3.15 -15.79
CA GLU A 34 -2.15 -1.77 -15.59
C GLU A 34 -3.21 -1.32 -16.63
N THR A 35 -3.15 -1.85 -17.85
CA THR A 35 -4.12 -1.50 -18.89
C THR A 35 -5.53 -1.92 -18.49
N GLU A 36 -5.66 -3.11 -17.92
CA GLU A 36 -6.92 -3.62 -17.40
C GLU A 36 -7.42 -2.82 -16.19
N ILE A 37 -6.52 -2.36 -15.31
CA ILE A 37 -6.87 -1.45 -14.21
C ILE A 37 -7.47 -0.15 -14.74
N ILE A 38 -6.82 0.46 -15.75
CA ILE A 38 -7.32 1.69 -16.39
C ILE A 38 -8.71 1.48 -17.00
N GLN A 39 -8.95 0.33 -17.62
CA GLN A 39 -10.26 -0.01 -18.19
C GLN A 39 -11.32 -0.08 -17.09
N VAL A 40 -11.05 -0.78 -15.99
CA VAL A 40 -11.96 -0.90 -14.84
C VAL A 40 -12.26 0.48 -14.24
N VAL A 41 -11.23 1.30 -14.00
CA VAL A 41 -11.42 2.66 -13.46
C VAL A 41 -12.31 3.49 -14.36
N LYS A 42 -12.06 3.50 -15.68
CA LYS A 42 -12.87 4.26 -16.64
C LYS A 42 -14.32 3.74 -16.74
N GLU A 43 -14.51 2.42 -16.64
CA GLU A 43 -15.83 1.80 -16.59
C GLU A 43 -16.60 2.26 -15.35
N CYS A 44 -16.01 2.13 -14.18
CA CYS A 44 -16.61 2.52 -12.91
C CYS A 44 -16.95 4.02 -12.86
N VAL A 45 -16.05 4.88 -13.37
CA VAL A 45 -16.33 6.32 -13.48
C VAL A 45 -17.53 6.61 -14.39
N ARG A 46 -17.58 5.98 -15.57
CA ARG A 46 -18.70 6.13 -16.51
C ARG A 46 -20.02 5.68 -15.90
N GLU A 47 -20.01 4.57 -15.17
CA GLU A 47 -21.18 3.97 -14.54
C GLU A 47 -21.51 4.58 -13.18
N LYS A 48 -20.66 5.47 -12.66
CA LYS A 48 -20.73 6.04 -11.30
C LYS A 48 -20.75 4.96 -10.22
N THR A 49 -20.06 3.85 -10.48
CA THR A 49 -19.93 2.72 -9.54
C THR A 49 -18.76 2.98 -8.60
N PRO A 50 -18.97 3.01 -7.28
CA PRO A 50 -17.87 3.07 -6.30
C PRO A 50 -16.91 1.90 -6.51
N LEU A 51 -15.60 2.17 -6.41
CA LEU A 51 -14.55 1.15 -6.59
C LEU A 51 -13.65 1.08 -5.37
N THR A 52 -13.67 -0.05 -4.70
CA THR A 52 -12.81 -0.32 -3.52
C THR A 52 -11.60 -1.15 -3.93
N VAL A 53 -10.39 -0.68 -3.56
CA VAL A 53 -9.15 -1.38 -3.84
C VAL A 53 -8.88 -2.44 -2.78
N SER A 54 -8.65 -3.69 -3.21
CA SER A 54 -8.39 -4.83 -2.33
C SER A 54 -6.94 -5.31 -2.47
N GLY A 55 -6.22 -5.32 -1.35
CA GLY A 55 -4.97 -6.03 -1.16
C GLY A 55 -5.19 -7.42 -0.55
N GLY A 56 -4.26 -7.90 0.27
CA GLY A 56 -4.30 -9.22 0.92
C GLY A 56 -5.37 -9.43 1.99
N GLY A 57 -6.16 -8.41 2.34
CA GLY A 57 -7.23 -8.54 3.34
C GLY A 57 -6.77 -8.58 4.78
N THR A 58 -5.55 -8.19 5.05
CA THR A 58 -4.90 -8.24 6.36
C THR A 58 -5.11 -6.99 7.20
N GLY A 59 -5.78 -5.97 6.66
CA GLY A 59 -6.07 -4.71 7.33
C GLY A 59 -7.08 -4.88 8.47
N THR A 60 -6.91 -4.10 9.53
CA THR A 60 -7.73 -4.18 10.76
C THR A 60 -8.68 -2.99 10.92
N VAL A 61 -8.82 -2.15 9.88
CA VAL A 61 -9.65 -0.94 9.92
C VAL A 61 -10.76 -0.92 8.88
N GLY A 62 -10.97 -2.03 8.15
CA GLY A 62 -12.02 -2.15 7.15
C GLY A 62 -11.72 -1.47 5.81
N GLY A 63 -10.46 -1.12 5.54
CA GLY A 63 -10.08 -0.35 4.34
C GLY A 63 -10.40 -1.03 3.01
N ARG A 64 -10.55 -2.37 2.98
CA ARG A 64 -10.97 -3.09 1.78
C ARG A 64 -12.45 -3.52 1.80
N VAL A 65 -13.16 -3.27 2.87
CA VAL A 65 -14.58 -3.67 3.00
C VAL A 65 -15.43 -2.67 2.21
N ALA A 66 -15.82 -3.06 1.01
CA ALA A 66 -16.63 -2.23 0.11
C ALA A 66 -18.08 -2.16 0.63
N LYS A 67 -18.59 -0.95 0.91
CA LYS A 67 -19.99 -0.78 1.31
C LYS A 67 -20.94 -1.10 0.18
N ASP A 68 -20.58 -0.76 -1.06
CA ASP A 68 -21.34 -0.97 -2.27
C ASP A 68 -20.42 -1.05 -3.49
N GLY A 69 -20.99 -1.11 -4.69
CA GLY A 69 -20.27 -1.01 -5.95
C GLY A 69 -19.42 -2.21 -6.29
N ALA A 70 -18.15 -1.99 -6.60
CA ALA A 70 -17.22 -3.00 -7.07
C ALA A 70 -15.92 -3.03 -6.29
N ILE A 71 -15.25 -4.18 -6.32
CA ILE A 71 -13.93 -4.40 -5.74
C ILE A 71 -12.95 -4.64 -6.89
N ILE A 72 -11.74 -4.08 -6.77
CA ILE A 72 -10.61 -4.41 -7.63
C ILE A 72 -9.50 -5.05 -6.80
N SER A 73 -9.16 -6.31 -7.09
CA SER A 73 -8.09 -7.04 -6.41
C SER A 73 -6.81 -6.99 -7.22
N LEU A 74 -5.69 -6.66 -6.57
CA LEU A 74 -4.39 -6.56 -7.23
C LEU A 74 -3.56 -7.85 -7.12
N GLU A 75 -4.17 -8.97 -6.75
CA GLU A 75 -3.47 -10.25 -6.48
C GLU A 75 -2.69 -10.81 -7.67
N ARG A 76 -3.05 -10.46 -8.90
CA ARG A 76 -2.34 -10.89 -10.12
C ARG A 76 -1.21 -9.95 -10.56
N LEU A 77 -1.10 -8.78 -9.96
CA LEU A 77 0.05 -7.89 -10.11
C LEU A 77 1.14 -8.27 -9.10
N ASN A 78 1.67 -9.47 -9.19
CA ASN A 78 2.47 -10.11 -8.13
C ASN A 78 3.93 -10.40 -8.52
N ARG A 79 4.46 -9.72 -9.54
CA ARG A 79 5.84 -9.92 -9.98
C ARG A 79 6.83 -9.08 -9.18
N ILE A 80 7.91 -9.69 -8.72
CA ILE A 80 9.12 -8.99 -8.33
C ILE A 80 9.81 -8.59 -9.65
N ILE A 81 9.86 -7.29 -9.95
CA ILE A 81 10.35 -6.77 -11.23
C ILE A 81 11.87 -6.83 -11.25
N THR A 82 12.51 -6.23 -10.24
CA THR A 82 13.96 -6.25 -10.06
C THR A 82 14.33 -6.26 -8.59
N ILE A 83 15.50 -6.83 -8.29
CA ILE A 83 16.20 -6.60 -7.02
C ILE A 83 17.62 -6.21 -7.40
N ASP A 84 18.07 -5.08 -6.89
CA ASP A 84 19.42 -4.56 -7.05
C ASP A 84 20.13 -4.65 -5.69
N PRO A 85 21.00 -5.67 -5.47
CA PRO A 85 21.69 -5.84 -4.22
C PRO A 85 22.74 -4.75 -3.93
N GLU A 86 23.38 -4.21 -4.97
CA GLU A 86 24.39 -3.17 -4.82
C GLU A 86 23.73 -1.82 -4.48
N GLY A 87 22.68 -1.46 -5.19
CA GLY A 87 21.88 -0.26 -4.91
C GLY A 87 20.93 -0.42 -3.73
N LYS A 88 20.83 -1.62 -3.12
CA LYS A 88 19.92 -1.94 -2.01
C LYS A 88 18.50 -1.49 -2.28
N ARG A 89 17.96 -1.90 -3.41
CA ARG A 89 16.66 -1.50 -3.90
C ARG A 89 15.90 -2.68 -4.52
N ALA A 90 14.58 -2.64 -4.44
CA ALA A 90 13.71 -3.55 -5.18
C ALA A 90 12.56 -2.79 -5.84
N ASP A 91 12.19 -3.23 -7.06
CA ASP A 91 11.00 -2.79 -7.79
C ASP A 91 10.01 -3.95 -7.85
N LEU A 92 8.78 -3.69 -7.43
CA LEU A 92 7.76 -4.70 -7.18
C LEU A 92 6.41 -4.26 -7.76
N GLN A 93 5.62 -5.20 -8.26
CA GLN A 93 4.19 -4.97 -8.47
C GLN A 93 3.45 -4.98 -7.13
N ALA A 94 2.35 -4.23 -7.06
CA ALA A 94 1.64 -3.96 -5.80
C ALA A 94 1.05 -5.20 -5.09
N GLY A 95 0.74 -6.26 -5.84
CA GLY A 95 0.20 -7.52 -5.32
C GLY A 95 1.27 -8.53 -4.86
N VAL A 96 2.55 -8.17 -4.87
CA VAL A 96 3.61 -9.04 -4.32
C VAL A 96 3.36 -9.28 -2.84
N VAL A 97 3.30 -10.57 -2.46
CA VAL A 97 3.11 -11.00 -1.08
C VAL A 97 4.40 -10.80 -0.29
N ILE A 98 4.31 -10.18 0.88
CA ILE A 98 5.48 -9.84 1.70
C ILE A 98 6.31 -11.08 2.06
N SER A 99 5.67 -12.20 2.43
CA SER A 99 6.41 -13.44 2.77
C SER A 99 7.28 -13.94 1.62
N ASP A 100 6.81 -13.82 0.39
CA ASP A 100 7.55 -14.29 -0.77
C ASP A 100 8.68 -13.33 -1.14
N PHE A 101 8.44 -12.03 -1.01
CA PHE A 101 9.48 -11.01 -1.15
C PHE A 101 10.62 -11.21 -0.14
N LEU A 102 10.30 -11.40 1.14
CA LEU A 102 11.28 -11.63 2.20
C LEU A 102 12.14 -12.89 1.94
N LYS A 103 11.55 -14.00 1.49
CA LYS A 103 12.28 -15.22 1.12
C LYS A 103 13.30 -14.98 -0.01
N VAL A 104 12.96 -14.12 -0.97
CA VAL A 104 13.88 -13.80 -2.07
C VAL A 104 15.01 -12.89 -1.58
N LEU A 105 14.71 -11.91 -0.73
CA LEU A 105 15.71 -11.01 -0.15
C LEU A 105 16.73 -11.76 0.72
N GLU A 106 16.26 -12.69 1.57
CA GLU A 106 17.12 -13.50 2.44
C GLU A 106 18.21 -14.23 1.66
N LYS A 107 17.85 -14.81 0.50
CA LYS A 107 18.82 -15.49 -0.39
C LYS A 107 19.88 -14.55 -0.98
N GLN A 108 19.63 -13.26 -0.97
CA GLN A 108 20.52 -12.23 -1.50
C GLN A 108 21.25 -11.43 -0.39
N GLY A 109 21.10 -11.82 0.86
CA GLY A 109 21.70 -11.12 2.00
C GLY A 109 21.10 -9.74 2.25
N LEU A 110 19.81 -9.53 1.86
CA LEU A 110 19.10 -8.27 1.97
C LEU A 110 17.94 -8.38 2.97
N PHE A 111 17.52 -7.22 3.47
CA PHE A 111 16.42 -7.11 4.41
C PHE A 111 15.51 -5.91 4.10
N TYR A 112 14.19 -6.12 4.22
CA TYR A 112 13.18 -5.07 4.13
C TYR A 112 12.78 -4.61 5.54
N PRO A 113 13.24 -3.44 6.02
CA PRO A 113 13.13 -3.04 7.42
C PRO A 113 11.73 -2.84 7.98
N PRO A 114 10.71 -2.39 7.24
CA PRO A 114 9.36 -2.28 7.77
C PRO A 114 8.81 -3.59 8.33
N PHE A 115 9.19 -4.73 7.73
CA PHE A 115 8.89 -6.08 8.18
C PHE A 115 7.53 -6.20 8.86
N PRO A 116 6.43 -6.06 8.14
CA PRO A 116 5.10 -6.06 8.72
C PRO A 116 4.80 -7.39 9.42
N THR A 117 4.07 -7.33 10.51
CA THR A 117 3.72 -8.49 11.34
C THR A 117 2.91 -9.51 10.52
N GLU A 118 1.96 -9.02 9.72
CA GLU A 118 1.17 -9.88 8.83
C GLU A 118 1.88 -10.04 7.47
N ARG A 119 2.42 -11.22 7.24
CA ARG A 119 3.28 -11.50 6.08
C ARG A 119 2.52 -11.94 4.83
N SER A 120 1.24 -12.24 4.93
CA SER A 120 0.35 -12.48 3.79
C SER A 120 -0.13 -11.19 3.13
N ALA A 121 0.20 -10.02 3.73
CA ALA A 121 -0.08 -8.72 3.16
C ALA A 121 0.61 -8.51 1.80
N PHE A 122 -0.01 -7.70 0.93
CA PHE A 122 0.59 -7.26 -0.31
C PHE A 122 1.40 -5.98 -0.09
N ILE A 123 2.50 -5.80 -0.83
CA ILE A 123 3.37 -4.62 -0.69
C ILE A 123 2.60 -3.32 -0.96
N GLY A 124 1.71 -3.29 -1.95
CA GLY A 124 0.85 -2.14 -2.24
C GLY A 124 -0.10 -1.81 -1.09
N GLY A 125 -0.64 -2.83 -0.40
CA GLY A 125 -1.43 -2.66 0.81
C GLY A 125 -0.61 -2.07 1.95
N ASN A 126 0.63 -2.52 2.15
CA ASN A 126 1.52 -1.96 3.16
C ASN A 126 1.87 -0.48 2.90
N VAL A 127 2.05 -0.11 1.64
CA VAL A 127 2.23 1.30 1.26
C VAL A 127 0.95 2.09 1.53
N SER A 128 -0.20 1.57 1.08
CA SER A 128 -1.50 2.25 1.22
C SER A 128 -1.89 2.50 2.68
N THR A 129 -1.49 1.63 3.60
CA THR A 129 -1.77 1.77 5.05
C THR A 129 -0.59 2.35 5.84
N ASN A 130 0.55 2.66 5.18
CA ASN A 130 1.80 3.00 5.85
C ASN A 130 2.14 2.00 6.95
N ALA A 131 2.08 0.71 6.62
CA ALA A 131 2.20 -0.38 7.58
C ALA A 131 3.49 -0.31 8.39
N SER A 132 3.40 -0.78 9.62
CA SER A 132 4.50 -0.92 10.55
C SER A 132 4.55 -2.37 11.04
N GLY A 133 5.70 -2.82 11.51
CA GLY A 133 5.88 -4.16 12.03
C GLY A 133 6.81 -4.21 13.24
N GLU A 134 7.30 -5.39 13.52
CA GLU A 134 8.11 -5.72 14.72
C GLU A 134 9.35 -4.83 14.88
N TYR A 135 9.93 -4.38 13.78
CA TYR A 135 11.16 -3.57 13.79
C TYR A 135 10.90 -2.06 13.68
N SER A 136 9.65 -1.62 13.70
CA SER A 136 9.29 -0.21 13.44
C SER A 136 9.84 0.75 14.48
N PHE A 137 10.05 0.32 15.72
CA PHE A 137 10.69 1.15 16.74
C PHE A 137 12.10 1.59 16.31
N ARG A 138 12.88 0.68 15.73
CA ARG A 138 14.24 0.94 15.26
C ARG A 138 14.26 1.56 13.86
N PHE A 139 13.48 1.04 12.94
CA PHE A 139 13.60 1.33 11.53
C PHE A 139 12.52 2.27 10.97
N GLY A 140 11.41 2.45 11.67
CA GLY A 140 10.30 3.24 11.20
C GLY A 140 9.28 2.44 10.38
N SER A 141 8.33 3.14 9.78
CA SER A 141 7.25 2.58 8.96
C SER A 141 7.64 2.46 7.47
N THR A 142 6.74 1.89 6.67
CA THR A 142 6.86 1.72 5.22
C THR A 142 7.21 3.03 4.50
N ARG A 143 6.64 4.17 4.90
CA ARG A 143 6.91 5.51 4.33
C ARG A 143 8.39 5.81 4.13
N LYS A 144 9.22 5.45 5.10
CA LYS A 144 10.66 5.74 5.07
C LYS A 144 11.40 5.03 3.94
N TYR A 145 10.85 3.91 3.47
CA TYR A 145 11.54 3.01 2.53
C TYR A 145 10.98 3.11 1.10
N VAL A 146 9.83 3.73 0.90
CA VAL A 146 9.25 3.93 -0.42
C VAL A 146 10.05 4.99 -1.18
N GLN A 147 10.56 4.62 -2.36
CA GLN A 147 11.38 5.47 -3.24
C GLN A 147 10.63 5.90 -4.50
N ARG A 148 9.74 5.04 -5.01
CA ARG A 148 8.94 5.31 -6.20
C ARG A 148 7.58 4.63 -6.06
N LEU A 149 6.55 5.29 -6.56
CA LEU A 149 5.22 4.73 -6.78
C LEU A 149 4.79 4.97 -8.20
N ARG A 150 4.27 3.94 -8.85
CA ARG A 150 3.50 4.03 -10.09
C ARG A 150 2.05 3.69 -9.76
N MET A 151 1.11 4.47 -10.28
CA MET A 151 -0.28 4.37 -9.88
C MET A 151 -1.25 4.87 -10.93
N VAL A 152 -2.48 4.40 -10.85
CA VAL A 152 -3.63 4.87 -11.65
C VAL A 152 -4.48 5.77 -10.77
N LEU A 153 -4.69 7.02 -11.21
CA LEU A 153 -5.60 7.96 -10.56
C LEU A 153 -7.07 7.64 -10.88
N THR A 154 -7.98 8.26 -10.15
CA THR A 154 -9.43 8.09 -10.30
C THR A 154 -9.97 8.43 -11.69
N GLY A 155 -9.26 9.23 -12.49
CA GLY A 155 -9.55 9.49 -13.90
C GLY A 155 -9.01 8.47 -14.89
N GLY A 156 -8.26 7.47 -14.42
CA GLY A 156 -7.55 6.52 -15.29
C GLY A 156 -6.23 7.04 -15.86
N GLU A 157 -5.74 8.19 -15.39
CA GLU A 157 -4.41 8.70 -15.69
C GLU A 157 -3.37 7.92 -14.90
N VAL A 158 -2.29 7.51 -15.57
CA VAL A 158 -1.13 6.88 -14.92
C VAL A 158 -0.13 7.96 -14.55
N ILE A 159 0.29 7.96 -13.29
CA ILE A 159 1.36 8.84 -12.82
C ILE A 159 2.45 8.05 -12.11
N GLU A 160 3.64 8.62 -12.08
CA GLU A 160 4.77 8.12 -11.33
C GLU A 160 5.28 9.23 -10.42
N LEU A 161 5.50 8.91 -9.16
CA LEU A 161 6.12 9.78 -8.17
C LEU A 161 7.40 9.13 -7.66
N ARG A 162 8.47 9.89 -7.63
CA ARG A 162 9.74 9.48 -7.02
C ARG A 162 10.04 10.35 -5.82
N ARG A 163 10.67 9.78 -4.84
CA ARG A 163 11.14 10.52 -3.67
C ARG A 163 12.09 11.63 -4.12
N GLY A 164 11.78 12.88 -3.80
CA GLY A 164 12.56 14.04 -4.15
C GLY A 164 12.12 14.80 -5.41
N ASP A 165 11.21 14.26 -6.23
CA ASP A 165 10.83 14.90 -7.49
C ASP A 165 9.78 16.02 -7.33
N GLY A 166 9.00 16.00 -6.25
CA GLY A 166 7.92 16.97 -6.08
C GLY A 166 7.64 17.28 -4.62
N PHE A 167 7.84 18.53 -4.24
CA PHE A 167 7.58 19.00 -2.89
C PHE A 167 6.38 19.95 -2.85
N GLU A 168 5.65 19.93 -1.73
CA GLU A 168 4.64 20.93 -1.43
C GLU A 168 5.26 22.35 -1.47
N ARG A 169 4.58 23.27 -2.14
CA ARG A 169 4.93 24.69 -2.21
C ARG A 169 3.65 25.52 -2.12
N ASP A 170 3.70 26.56 -1.31
CA ASP A 170 2.60 27.52 -1.16
C ASP A 170 1.24 26.87 -0.86
N GLY A 171 1.25 25.77 -0.07
CA GLY A 171 0.05 25.02 0.28
C GLY A 171 -0.46 24.07 -0.80
N LEU A 172 0.32 23.82 -1.87
CA LEU A 172 -0.05 22.94 -2.97
C LEU A 172 0.95 21.80 -3.14
N ILE A 173 0.42 20.59 -3.30
CA ILE A 173 1.19 19.35 -3.52
C ILE A 173 1.05 18.97 -4.99
N PRO A 174 2.15 18.83 -5.76
CA PRO A 174 2.09 18.40 -7.16
C PRO A 174 1.77 16.91 -7.26
N LEU A 175 0.71 16.57 -8.00
CA LEU A 175 0.29 15.18 -8.24
C LEU A 175 0.05 14.98 -9.75
N GLY A 176 1.10 14.67 -10.49
CA GLY A 176 1.06 14.66 -11.94
C GLY A 176 0.75 16.04 -12.49
N ARG A 177 -0.39 16.18 -13.19
CA ARG A 177 -0.89 17.48 -13.69
C ARG A 177 -1.75 18.24 -12.67
N LEU A 178 -2.10 17.56 -11.58
CA LEU A 178 -2.96 18.14 -10.55
C LEU A 178 -2.11 18.90 -9.51
N GLN A 179 -2.73 19.90 -8.91
CA GLN A 179 -2.23 20.57 -7.71
C GLN A 179 -3.23 20.31 -6.59
N VAL A 180 -2.81 19.59 -5.56
CA VAL A 180 -3.69 19.19 -4.46
C VAL A 180 -3.42 20.08 -3.26
N PRO A 181 -4.43 20.70 -2.64
CA PRO A 181 -4.23 21.50 -1.44
C PRO A 181 -3.64 20.66 -0.30
N LEU A 182 -2.64 21.19 0.39
CA LEU A 182 -2.14 20.62 1.62
C LEU A 182 -3.28 20.57 2.65
N PRO A 183 -3.55 19.41 3.30
CA PRO A 183 -4.53 19.38 4.37
C PRO A 183 -4.25 20.40 5.48
N SER A 184 -5.29 20.97 6.09
CA SER A 184 -5.18 22.05 7.06
C SER A 184 -4.61 21.65 8.42
N TYR A 185 -4.44 20.36 8.67
CA TYR A 185 -3.82 19.83 9.88
C TYR A 185 -2.34 19.48 9.66
N ARG A 186 -1.62 19.14 10.72
CA ARG A 186 -0.27 18.59 10.66
C ARG A 186 -0.25 17.19 11.25
N THR A 187 0.37 16.26 10.54
CA THR A 187 0.62 14.91 11.07
C THR A 187 1.60 15.00 12.24
N PRO A 188 1.32 14.37 13.39
CA PRO A 188 2.26 14.35 14.54
C PRO A 188 3.60 13.72 14.16
N GLN A 189 4.70 14.16 14.81
CA GLN A 189 6.05 13.61 14.58
C GLN A 189 6.30 12.27 15.30
N ILE A 190 5.25 11.54 15.58
CA ILE A 190 5.26 10.17 16.10
C ILE A 190 4.58 9.27 15.09
N LYS A 191 4.61 7.94 15.30
CA LYS A 191 3.85 7.00 14.47
C LYS A 191 2.39 7.45 14.42
N CYS A 192 1.91 7.81 13.24
CA CYS A 192 0.54 8.20 12.99
C CYS A 192 0.10 7.66 11.62
N THR A 193 -1.06 7.02 11.58
CA THR A 193 -1.69 6.50 10.35
C THR A 193 -3.11 7.06 10.16
N ALA A 194 -3.49 8.05 10.97
CA ALA A 194 -4.79 8.69 10.88
C ALA A 194 -4.78 9.79 9.81
N GLY A 195 -5.66 9.67 8.82
CA GLY A 195 -5.81 10.62 7.73
C GLY A 195 -4.63 10.64 6.75
N TYR A 196 -4.67 11.58 5.80
CA TYR A 196 -3.57 11.78 4.87
C TYR A 196 -2.37 12.41 5.57
N TYR A 197 -1.17 12.03 5.13
CA TYR A 197 0.02 12.70 5.65
C TYR A 197 0.04 14.16 5.23
N ALA A 198 0.27 15.06 6.18
CA ALA A 198 0.30 16.50 5.94
C ALA A 198 1.42 17.16 6.75
N TRP A 199 2.38 17.72 6.03
CA TRP A 199 3.50 18.46 6.60
C TRP A 199 3.98 19.54 5.62
N PRO A 200 4.23 20.77 6.05
CA PRO A 200 4.79 21.80 5.18
C PRO A 200 6.11 21.37 4.54
N GLY A 201 6.21 21.52 3.21
CA GLY A 201 7.37 21.08 2.45
C GLY A 201 7.45 19.56 2.24
N MET A 202 6.36 18.80 2.50
CA MET A 202 6.33 17.37 2.29
C MET A 202 6.57 16.99 0.82
N ASP A 203 7.10 15.81 0.61
CA ASP A 203 7.20 15.22 -0.72
C ASP A 203 5.82 14.71 -1.18
N ALA A 204 5.49 14.91 -2.45
CA ALA A 204 4.22 14.50 -3.03
C ALA A 204 3.90 13.00 -2.85
N ILE A 205 4.92 12.15 -2.89
CA ILE A 205 4.78 10.70 -2.67
C ILE A 205 4.21 10.39 -1.28
N ASP A 206 4.46 11.26 -0.29
CA ASP A 206 3.99 11.07 1.07
C ASP A 206 2.48 11.23 1.23
N LEU A 207 1.82 11.94 0.32
CA LEU A 207 0.36 12.03 0.28
C LEU A 207 -0.28 10.66 -0.03
N ILE A 208 0.36 9.89 -0.90
CA ILE A 208 -0.16 8.59 -1.35
C ILE A 208 0.11 7.50 -0.31
N ILE A 209 1.25 7.57 0.38
CA ILE A 209 1.60 6.59 1.41
C ILE A 209 0.69 6.79 2.64
N GLY A 210 -0.14 5.81 2.94
CA GLY A 210 -1.14 5.87 4.00
C GLY A 210 -2.50 6.45 3.57
N SER A 211 -2.76 6.59 2.24
CA SER A 211 -4.04 7.05 1.70
C SER A 211 -5.13 5.98 1.61
N GLU A 212 -4.81 4.75 1.95
CA GLU A 212 -5.73 3.59 1.99
C GLU A 212 -6.51 3.34 0.69
N GLY A 213 -5.89 3.63 -0.46
CA GLY A 213 -6.51 3.42 -1.77
C GLY A 213 -7.55 4.47 -2.17
N THR A 214 -7.74 5.53 -1.38
CA THR A 214 -8.75 6.57 -1.65
C THR A 214 -8.34 7.57 -2.72
N LEU A 215 -7.05 7.71 -3.01
CA LEU A 215 -6.52 8.68 -3.97
C LEU A 215 -6.08 8.04 -5.29
N SER A 216 -5.65 6.79 -5.24
CA SER A 216 -5.09 6.08 -6.41
C SER A 216 -5.07 4.57 -6.21
N ILE A 217 -4.88 3.84 -7.29
CA ILE A 217 -4.58 2.41 -7.30
C ILE A 217 -3.08 2.26 -7.58
N ILE A 218 -2.31 1.88 -6.57
CA ILE A 218 -0.86 1.63 -6.72
C ILE A 218 -0.66 0.37 -7.55
N THR A 219 0.14 0.46 -8.63
CA THR A 219 0.46 -0.66 -9.52
C THR A 219 1.86 -1.18 -9.32
N GLU A 220 2.83 -0.27 -9.05
CA GLU A 220 4.22 -0.64 -8.75
C GLU A 220 4.77 0.18 -7.59
N VAL A 221 5.71 -0.43 -6.89
CA VAL A 221 6.41 0.15 -5.73
C VAL A 221 7.91 -0.11 -5.86
N SER A 222 8.72 0.93 -5.68
CA SER A 222 10.16 0.76 -5.42
C SER A 222 10.45 1.02 -3.96
N VAL A 223 11.22 0.13 -3.36
CA VAL A 223 11.61 0.24 -1.95
C VAL A 223 13.12 0.19 -1.77
N SER A 224 13.64 0.93 -0.80
CA SER A 224 15.00 0.77 -0.33
C SER A 224 15.10 -0.40 0.66
N LEU A 225 16.25 -1.05 0.63
CA LEU A 225 16.60 -2.22 1.43
C LEU A 225 17.83 -1.91 2.28
N ILE A 226 18.12 -2.79 3.21
CA ILE A 226 19.39 -2.79 3.93
C ILE A 226 20.03 -4.19 3.83
N GLU A 227 21.25 -4.32 4.27
CA GLU A 227 21.88 -5.62 4.45
C GLU A 227 21.12 -6.47 5.45
N GLN A 228 21.18 -7.78 5.26
CA GLN A 228 20.58 -8.73 6.19
C GLN A 228 21.09 -8.45 7.61
N LEU A 229 20.16 -8.43 8.56
CA LEU A 229 20.49 -8.23 9.95
C LEU A 229 21.33 -9.41 10.45
N PRO A 230 22.31 -9.17 11.33
CA PRO A 230 23.06 -10.25 11.98
C PRO A 230 22.11 -11.15 12.80
N GLU A 231 22.68 -12.23 13.34
CA GLU A 231 21.92 -13.14 14.20
C GLU A 231 21.13 -12.40 15.28
N ARG A 232 19.90 -12.91 15.55
CA ARG A 232 18.97 -12.29 16.47
C ARG A 232 19.04 -13.01 17.81
N PHE A 233 19.12 -12.23 18.86
CA PHE A 233 18.88 -12.71 20.20
C PHE A 233 17.49 -12.23 20.65
N ILE A 234 16.64 -13.18 21.06
CA ILE A 234 15.30 -12.88 21.60
C ILE A 234 15.34 -13.26 23.08
N MET A 235 14.96 -12.31 23.94
CA MET A 235 14.85 -12.53 25.38
C MET A 235 13.41 -12.20 25.81
N VAL A 236 12.80 -13.13 26.55
CA VAL A 236 11.51 -12.92 27.20
C VAL A 236 11.78 -12.75 28.69
N ILE A 237 11.35 -11.63 29.24
CA ILE A 237 11.51 -11.32 30.68
C ILE A 237 10.13 -11.36 31.31
N PHE A 238 9.96 -12.22 32.30
CA PHE A 238 8.75 -12.26 33.11
C PHE A 238 8.98 -11.39 34.35
N LEU A 239 8.14 -10.38 34.53
CA LEU A 239 8.17 -9.51 35.69
C LEU A 239 7.06 -9.94 36.65
N PRO A 240 7.28 -9.86 37.98
CA PRO A 240 6.26 -10.28 38.94
C PRO A 240 5.06 -9.35 39.04
N ASP A 241 5.22 -8.08 38.65
CA ASP A 241 4.21 -7.03 38.69
C ASP A 241 4.33 -6.07 37.47
N ASP A 242 3.23 -5.39 37.16
CA ASP A 242 3.16 -4.37 36.09
C ASP A 242 3.57 -2.96 36.59
N THR A 243 4.40 -2.86 37.61
CA THR A 243 4.85 -1.58 38.21
C THR A 243 6.12 -1.05 37.59
#